data_a0dcfe4f3df9a898b940d85926ad1983
#
_entry.id   a0dcfe4f3df9a898b940d85926ad1983
#
_cell.length_a   1.000
_cell.length_b   1.000
_cell.length_c   1.000
_cell.angle_alpha   90.00
_cell.angle_beta   90.00
_cell.angle_gamma   90.00
#
_symmetry.space_group_name_H-M   'P 1'
#
loop_
_entity.id
_entity.type
_entity.pdbx_description
1 polymer ?
#
loop_
_entity_poly.entity_id
_entity_poly.type
_entity_poly.pdbx_seq_one_letter_code
_entity_poly.pdbx_strand_id
1 'polypeptide(L)'
;MTMERFKAGQSAEMEVEVTKDLTTNRMGREGADVLSTPALLGLMENVSIKATEPYLPEGHTTVGYAVDGLRHLAPTPIGEKVLLKTELTEVDRNRLTFQIEAFEGDKKVALATHKRAVVPTDPGA
;
A
#
# COMPACT_ATOMS: atom_id res chain seq x y z
N MET A 1 -20.67 4.68 13.88
CA MET A 1 -19.76 3.96 12.95
C MET A 1 -19.46 2.59 13.52
N THR A 2 -19.48 1.57 12.71
CA THR A 2 -19.13 0.22 13.16
C THR A 2 -17.86 -0.26 12.47
N MET A 3 -16.97 -0.86 13.25
CA MET A 3 -15.72 -1.47 12.77
C MET A 3 -15.80 -3.00 12.76
N GLU A 4 -16.99 -3.55 13.01
CA GLU A 4 -17.19 -4.99 13.22
C GLU A 4 -16.74 -5.86 12.04
N ARG A 5 -16.78 -5.31 10.84
CA ARG A 5 -16.42 -6.06 9.63
C ARG A 5 -14.90 -6.17 9.43
N PHE A 6 -14.12 -5.31 10.09
CA PHE A 6 -12.66 -5.39 10.01
C PHE A 6 -12.13 -6.41 10.99
N LYS A 7 -11.32 -7.35 10.49
CA LYS A 7 -10.75 -8.43 11.31
C LYS A 7 -9.31 -8.70 10.89
N ALA A 8 -8.44 -8.87 11.86
CA ALA A 8 -7.07 -9.28 11.61
C ALA A 8 -7.04 -10.53 10.72
N GLY A 9 -6.11 -10.58 9.78
CA GLY A 9 -5.98 -11.66 8.80
C GLY A 9 -6.59 -11.34 7.43
N GLN A 10 -7.39 -10.29 7.32
CA GLN A 10 -7.91 -9.86 6.03
C GLN A 10 -6.76 -9.34 5.16
N SER A 11 -6.78 -9.65 3.89
CA SER A 11 -5.66 -9.35 2.99
C SER A 11 -6.14 -8.90 1.62
N ALA A 12 -5.21 -8.33 0.85
CA ALA A 12 -5.41 -8.02 -0.55
C ALA A 12 -4.09 -8.10 -1.30
N GLU A 13 -4.18 -8.26 -2.60
CA GLU A 13 -3.03 -8.29 -3.50
C GLU A 13 -3.28 -7.40 -4.69
N MET A 14 -2.20 -6.88 -5.27
CA MET A 14 -2.25 -6.04 -6.45
C MET A 14 -0.94 -6.22 -7.23
N GLU A 15 -1.04 -6.52 -8.53
CA GLU A 15 0.13 -6.62 -9.39
C GLU A 15 0.20 -5.40 -10.30
N VAL A 16 1.38 -4.80 -10.40
CA VAL A 16 1.60 -3.56 -11.16
C VAL A 16 2.84 -3.71 -12.02
N GLU A 17 2.72 -3.38 -13.31
CA GLU A 17 3.90 -3.28 -14.17
C GLU A 17 4.63 -1.96 -13.89
N VAL A 18 5.95 -2.02 -13.78
CA VAL A 18 6.76 -0.82 -13.59
C VAL A 18 6.86 -0.07 -14.92
N THR A 19 6.17 1.06 -14.99
CA THR A 19 6.19 1.96 -16.14
C THR A 19 7.13 3.13 -15.86
N LYS A 20 7.47 3.92 -16.89
CA LYS A 20 8.44 5.01 -16.74
C LYS A 20 8.07 6.01 -15.65
N ASP A 21 6.79 6.33 -15.52
CA ASP A 21 6.29 7.27 -14.52
C ASP A 21 6.46 6.79 -13.07
N LEU A 22 6.69 5.49 -12.88
CA LEU A 22 6.95 4.89 -11.57
C LEU A 22 8.44 4.76 -11.26
N THR A 23 9.32 5.15 -12.19
CA THR A 23 10.77 4.97 -12.03
C THR A 23 11.43 6.21 -11.47
N THR A 24 12.68 6.03 -11.03
CA THR A 24 13.53 7.15 -10.59
C THR A 24 13.83 8.10 -11.74
N ASN A 25 13.67 7.65 -12.99
CA ASN A 25 13.92 8.43 -14.20
C ASN A 25 12.71 9.26 -14.65
N ARG A 26 11.62 9.27 -13.90
CA ARG A 26 10.40 10.02 -14.26
C ARG A 26 10.62 11.53 -14.39
N MET A 27 11.71 12.03 -13.78
CA MET A 27 12.09 13.45 -13.81
C MET A 27 13.12 13.75 -14.89
N GLY A 28 13.36 12.82 -15.81
CA GLY A 28 14.34 12.99 -16.88
C GLY A 28 15.78 12.78 -16.46
N ARG A 29 16.04 12.18 -15.31
CA ARG A 29 17.38 11.84 -14.86
C ARG A 29 17.85 10.56 -15.53
N GLU A 30 19.05 10.61 -16.08
CA GLU A 30 19.69 9.40 -16.63
C GLU A 30 20.02 8.40 -15.54
N GLY A 31 19.92 7.15 -15.89
CA GLY A 31 20.65 6.07 -15.21
C GLY A 31 19.82 5.02 -14.53
N ALA A 32 18.63 5.30 -14.03
CA ALA A 32 17.92 4.28 -13.26
C ALA A 32 16.45 4.15 -13.68
N ASP A 33 16.19 3.22 -14.58
CA ASP A 33 14.82 2.85 -14.97
C ASP A 33 14.29 1.77 -14.04
N VAL A 34 14.25 2.08 -12.75
CA VAL A 34 13.79 1.17 -11.70
C VAL A 34 12.69 1.84 -10.88
N LEU A 35 11.81 1.03 -10.30
CA LEU A 35 10.74 1.49 -9.41
C LEU A 35 11.31 2.41 -8.32
N SER A 36 10.78 3.62 -8.23
CA SER A 36 11.23 4.58 -7.21
C SER A 36 10.58 4.28 -5.85
N THR A 37 11.25 4.68 -4.77
CA THR A 37 10.71 4.49 -3.42
C THR A 37 9.41 5.28 -3.21
N PRO A 38 9.27 6.54 -3.65
CA PRO A 38 7.98 7.23 -3.53
C PRO A 38 6.84 6.53 -4.30
N ALA A 39 7.12 6.00 -5.49
CA ALA A 39 6.11 5.25 -6.24
C ALA A 39 5.74 3.95 -5.52
N LEU A 40 6.73 3.23 -4.99
CA LEU A 40 6.51 2.02 -4.21
C LEU A 40 5.61 2.31 -3.01
N LEU A 41 5.89 3.39 -2.28
CA LEU A 41 5.08 3.81 -1.14
C LEU A 41 3.62 4.03 -1.56
N GLY A 42 3.39 4.70 -2.68
CA GLY A 42 2.05 4.91 -3.22
C GLY A 42 1.34 3.60 -3.55
N LEU A 43 2.06 2.63 -4.13
CA LEU A 43 1.51 1.31 -4.42
C LEU A 43 1.15 0.56 -3.14
N MET A 44 1.96 0.67 -2.10
CA MET A 44 1.69 0.08 -0.79
C MET A 44 0.42 0.66 -0.17
N GLU A 45 0.23 1.97 -0.28
CA GLU A 45 -1.00 2.60 0.17
C GLU A 45 -2.20 2.09 -0.63
N ASN A 46 -2.06 2.00 -1.96
CA ASN A 46 -3.15 1.56 -2.83
C ASN A 46 -3.62 0.14 -2.53
N VAL A 47 -2.71 -0.80 -2.30
CA VAL A 47 -3.09 -2.17 -1.97
C VAL A 47 -3.77 -2.25 -0.61
N SER A 48 -3.38 -1.40 0.34
CA SER A 48 -4.01 -1.33 1.65
C SER A 48 -5.40 -0.72 1.57
N ILE A 49 -5.59 0.31 0.73
CA ILE A 49 -6.92 0.87 0.43
C ILE A 49 -7.81 -0.24 -0.13
N LYS A 50 -7.32 -1.00 -1.09
CA LYS A 50 -8.06 -2.13 -1.68
C LYS A 50 -8.52 -3.11 -0.61
N ALA A 51 -7.68 -3.39 0.38
CA ALA A 51 -8.01 -4.30 1.47
C ALA A 51 -9.12 -3.78 2.37
N THR A 52 -9.34 -2.45 2.43
CA THR A 52 -10.38 -1.86 3.28
C THR A 52 -11.75 -1.82 2.60
N GLU A 53 -11.78 -1.74 1.27
CA GLU A 53 -13.01 -1.48 0.53
C GLU A 53 -14.19 -2.40 0.87
N PRO A 54 -14.00 -3.74 0.97
CA PRO A 54 -15.13 -4.63 1.25
C PRO A 54 -15.76 -4.44 2.64
N TYR A 55 -15.07 -3.78 3.56
CA TYR A 55 -15.46 -3.74 4.97
C TYR A 55 -15.79 -2.35 5.48
N LEU A 56 -15.73 -1.34 4.61
CA LEU A 56 -16.01 0.04 5.01
C LEU A 56 -17.48 0.23 5.37
N PRO A 57 -17.77 0.91 6.50
CA PRO A 57 -19.14 1.35 6.78
C PRO A 57 -19.59 2.38 5.73
N GLU A 58 -20.89 2.44 5.50
CA GLU A 58 -21.44 3.43 4.58
C GLU A 58 -21.05 4.85 5.00
N GLY A 59 -20.71 5.68 4.00
CA GLY A 59 -20.32 7.07 4.26
C GLY A 59 -18.93 7.24 4.86
N HIS A 60 -18.11 6.20 4.82
CA HIS A 60 -16.76 6.22 5.39
C HIS A 60 -15.71 5.85 4.36
N THR A 61 -14.50 6.31 4.61
CA THR A 61 -13.30 6.00 3.82
C THR A 61 -12.13 5.81 4.78
N THR A 62 -10.94 5.60 4.24
CA THR A 62 -9.74 5.56 5.08
C THR A 62 -8.73 6.61 4.63
N VAL A 63 -7.97 7.11 5.59
CA VAL A 63 -6.81 7.98 5.33
C VAL A 63 -5.56 7.33 5.93
N GLY A 64 -4.45 7.37 5.19
CA GLY A 64 -3.17 6.91 5.71
C GLY A 64 -2.55 7.95 6.62
N TYR A 65 -1.94 7.52 7.73
CA TYR A 65 -1.30 8.46 8.63
C TYR A 65 0.11 8.04 9.06
N ALA A 66 0.55 6.85 8.73
CA ALA A 66 1.92 6.41 9.04
C ALA A 66 2.39 5.32 8.10
N VAL A 67 3.67 5.34 7.77
CA VAL A 67 4.39 4.24 7.14
C VAL A 67 5.68 4.09 7.93
N ASP A 68 5.85 2.93 8.53
CA ASP A 68 6.99 2.65 9.40
C ASP A 68 7.86 1.55 8.81
N GLY A 69 9.17 1.71 8.96
CA GLY A 69 10.12 0.66 8.61
C GLY A 69 10.12 0.27 7.14
N LEU A 70 9.75 1.18 6.24
CA LEU A 70 9.81 0.89 4.82
C LEU A 70 11.25 0.58 4.43
N ARG A 71 11.45 -0.57 3.80
CA ARG A 71 12.72 -0.98 3.24
C ARG A 71 12.53 -1.37 1.78
N HIS A 72 13.23 -0.68 0.91
CA HIS A 72 13.29 -0.98 -0.52
C HIS A 72 14.54 -1.84 -0.72
N LEU A 73 14.36 -3.16 -0.64
CA LEU A 73 15.47 -4.12 -0.52
C LEU A 73 16.19 -4.36 -1.84
N ALA A 74 15.50 -4.21 -2.96
CA ALA A 74 16.07 -4.48 -4.27
C ALA A 74 15.30 -3.69 -5.34
N PRO A 75 15.97 -3.27 -6.43
CA PRO A 75 15.31 -2.56 -7.51
C PRO A 75 14.43 -3.49 -8.36
N THR A 76 13.35 -2.94 -8.89
CA THR A 76 12.53 -3.62 -9.91
C THR A 76 12.63 -2.80 -11.20
N PRO A 77 13.21 -3.38 -12.27
CA PRO A 77 13.38 -2.66 -13.53
C PRO A 77 12.07 -2.33 -14.23
N ILE A 78 12.10 -1.30 -15.05
CA ILE A 78 10.99 -0.97 -15.94
C ILE A 78 10.61 -2.19 -16.79
N GLY A 79 9.30 -2.41 -16.97
CA GLY A 79 8.78 -3.55 -17.71
C GLY A 79 8.54 -4.80 -16.88
N GLU A 80 9.15 -4.89 -15.70
CA GLU A 80 8.91 -6.00 -14.78
C GLU A 80 7.69 -5.71 -13.92
N LYS A 81 7.13 -6.76 -13.33
CA LYS A 81 5.93 -6.64 -12.49
C LYS A 81 6.29 -6.76 -11.02
N VAL A 82 5.64 -5.94 -10.21
CA VAL A 82 5.72 -6.02 -8.76
C VAL A 82 4.38 -6.43 -8.19
N LEU A 83 4.38 -7.45 -7.32
CA LEU A 83 3.20 -7.92 -6.62
C LEU A 83 3.21 -7.36 -5.20
N LEU A 84 2.19 -6.56 -4.88
CA LEU A 84 2.00 -5.99 -3.55
C LEU A 84 1.03 -6.88 -2.78
N LYS A 85 1.41 -7.26 -1.57
CA LYS A 85 0.57 -8.05 -0.65
C LYS A 85 0.42 -7.28 0.65
N THR A 86 -0.80 -7.12 1.12
CA THR A 86 -1.07 -6.48 2.40
C THR A 86 -1.94 -7.38 3.27
N GLU A 87 -1.67 -7.35 4.55
CA GLU A 87 -2.48 -8.05 5.55
C GLU A 87 -2.82 -7.11 6.69
N LEU A 88 -4.10 -7.06 7.05
CA LEU A 88 -4.55 -6.34 8.23
C LEU A 88 -4.13 -7.14 9.47
N THR A 89 -3.27 -6.56 10.31
CA THR A 89 -2.72 -7.25 11.48
C THR A 89 -3.33 -6.79 12.78
N GLU A 90 -3.88 -5.58 12.83
CA GLU A 90 -4.44 -5.03 14.05
C GLU A 90 -5.58 -4.06 13.74
N VAL A 91 -6.63 -4.14 14.54
CA VAL A 91 -7.75 -3.18 14.55
C VAL A 91 -7.81 -2.59 15.95
N ASP A 92 -7.61 -1.28 16.08
CA ASP A 92 -7.69 -0.56 17.34
C ASP A 92 -8.62 0.64 17.17
N ARG A 93 -9.87 0.50 17.65
CA ARG A 93 -10.91 1.52 17.44
C ARG A 93 -11.10 1.76 15.95
N ASN A 94 -10.94 2.99 15.45
CA ASN A 94 -11.04 3.30 14.03
C ASN A 94 -9.71 3.18 13.28
N ARG A 95 -8.68 2.61 13.90
CA ARG A 95 -7.33 2.53 13.33
C ARG A 95 -6.99 1.11 12.88
N LEU A 96 -6.37 1.02 11.72
CA LEU A 96 -6.02 -0.23 11.06
C LEU A 96 -4.52 -0.26 10.82
N THR A 97 -3.87 -1.37 11.18
CA THR A 97 -2.45 -1.58 10.91
C THR A 97 -2.29 -2.70 9.89
N PHE A 98 -1.52 -2.42 8.83
CA PHE A 98 -1.24 -3.35 7.75
C PHE A 98 0.24 -3.68 7.70
N GLN A 99 0.55 -4.95 7.47
CA GLN A 99 1.88 -5.39 7.11
C GLN A 99 1.91 -5.61 5.60
N ILE A 100 2.87 -5.00 4.91
CA ILE A 100 2.93 -5.03 3.46
C ILE A 100 4.25 -5.60 3.00
N GLU A 101 4.19 -6.44 1.96
CA GLU A 101 5.36 -6.98 1.29
C GLU A 101 5.19 -6.80 -0.21
N ALA A 102 6.30 -6.59 -0.92
CA ALA A 102 6.32 -6.48 -2.36
C ALA A 102 7.31 -7.49 -2.94
N PHE A 103 6.92 -8.10 -4.06
CA PHE A 103 7.70 -9.16 -4.69
C PHE A 103 7.85 -8.91 -6.18
N GLU A 104 9.02 -9.24 -6.70
CA GLU A 104 9.25 -9.43 -8.14
C GLU A 104 9.49 -10.93 -8.33
N GLY A 105 8.49 -11.65 -8.87
CA GLY A 105 8.54 -13.12 -8.86
C GLY A 105 8.63 -13.64 -7.43
N ASP A 106 9.63 -14.46 -7.15
CA ASP A 106 9.86 -15.02 -5.82
C ASP A 106 10.71 -14.14 -4.92
N LYS A 107 11.21 -13.02 -5.45
CA LYS A 107 12.14 -12.15 -4.74
C LYS A 107 11.38 -11.07 -3.98
N LYS A 108 11.54 -11.03 -2.65
CA LYS A 108 11.02 -9.94 -1.86
C LYS A 108 11.83 -8.68 -2.14
N VAL A 109 11.18 -7.64 -2.65
CA VAL A 109 11.86 -6.39 -3.01
C VAL A 109 11.57 -5.26 -2.04
N ALA A 110 10.53 -5.40 -1.19
CA ALA A 110 10.22 -4.36 -0.21
C ALA A 110 9.31 -4.88 0.90
N LEU A 111 9.30 -4.15 2.02
CA LEU A 111 8.35 -4.36 3.11
C LEU A 111 8.11 -3.06 3.85
N ALA A 112 6.98 -2.97 4.54
CA ALA A 112 6.64 -1.83 5.39
C ALA A 112 5.46 -2.16 6.30
N THR A 113 5.30 -1.38 7.37
CA THR A 113 4.08 -1.35 8.17
C THR A 113 3.34 -0.05 7.83
N HIS A 114 2.05 -0.14 7.53
CA HIS A 114 1.24 1.01 7.14
C HIS A 114 0.02 1.13 8.03
N LYS A 115 -0.29 2.35 8.44
CA LYS A 115 -1.43 2.61 9.33
C LYS A 115 -2.42 3.55 8.67
N ARG A 116 -3.70 3.19 8.77
CA ARG A 116 -4.80 3.95 8.21
C ARG A 116 -5.88 4.15 9.27
N ALA A 117 -6.68 5.18 9.11
CA ALA A 117 -7.82 5.44 9.99
C ALA A 117 -9.11 5.49 9.16
N VAL A 118 -10.16 4.87 9.67
CA VAL A 118 -11.50 4.95 9.08
C VAL A 118 -12.15 6.26 9.53
N VAL A 119 -12.55 7.08 8.58
CA VAL A 119 -13.11 8.42 8.83
C VAL A 119 -14.32 8.65 7.94
N PRO A 120 -15.23 9.59 8.32
CA PRO A 120 -16.32 9.96 7.44
C PRO A 120 -15.82 10.52 6.11
N THR A 121 -16.53 10.23 5.02
CA THR A 121 -16.20 10.83 3.71
C THR A 121 -16.50 12.32 3.69
N ASP A 122 -17.47 12.76 4.52
CA ASP A 122 -17.78 14.18 4.72
C ASP A 122 -17.33 14.59 6.12
N PRO A 123 -16.12 15.20 6.26
CA PRO A 123 -15.61 15.57 7.58
C PRO A 123 -16.42 16.66 8.27
N GLY A 124 -17.33 17.35 7.54
CA GLY A 124 -18.25 18.33 8.13
C GLY A 124 -19.55 17.72 8.64
N ALA A 125 -19.76 16.43 8.46
CA ALA A 125 -20.98 15.74 8.86
C ALA A 125 -20.99 15.41 10.35
#